data_80d99dff9674371958dc5ccf4154b2ab
#
_entry.id   80d99dff9674371958dc5ccf4154b2ab
#
_cell.length_a   1.000
_cell.length_b   1.000
_cell.length_c   1.000
_cell.angle_alpha   90.00
_cell.angle_beta   90.00
_cell.angle_gamma   90.00
#
_symmetry.space_group_name_H-M   'P 1'
#
loop_
_entity.id
_entity.type
_entity.pdbx_description
1 polymer ?
#
loop_
_entity_poly.entity_id
_entity_poly.type
_entity_poly.pdbx_seq_one_letter_code
_entity_poly.pdbx_strand_id
1 'polypeptide(L)'
;MSITMSRGQAYIHRLNDERNVWMDGKRVRVTEHPAFQGTLQTIENLFDLVDDPDTRDTVAYWDEQTGSYVHQAFRVPHASQDVSSRAAAFRLWSDRTYGVMSRLSDYARSRLVGWYATRQDMARHDPMYADKIAAYYQEAKRKDA
;
A
#
# COMPACT_ATOMS: atom_id res chain seq x y z
N MET A 1 -7.24 17.26 23.54
CA MET A 1 -7.24 15.92 22.92
C MET A 1 -6.54 16.06 21.56
N SER A 2 -5.38 15.46 21.41
CA SER A 2 -4.71 15.41 20.11
C SER A 2 -5.49 14.42 19.24
N ILE A 3 -6.14 14.89 18.19
CA ILE A 3 -6.82 14.01 17.22
C ILE A 3 -5.70 13.32 16.46
N THR A 4 -5.45 12.06 16.75
CA THR A 4 -4.51 11.25 15.98
C THR A 4 -5.15 10.98 14.62
N MET A 5 -4.46 11.40 13.56
CA MET A 5 -4.87 11.17 12.18
C MET A 5 -4.89 9.68 11.89
N SER A 6 -5.93 9.17 11.22
CA SER A 6 -5.97 7.77 10.80
C SER A 6 -4.92 7.49 9.71
N ARG A 7 -4.61 6.22 9.47
CA ARG A 7 -3.66 5.81 8.42
C ARG A 7 -4.11 6.28 7.03
N GLY A 8 -5.40 6.14 6.72
CA GLY A 8 -5.99 6.62 5.49
C GLY A 8 -5.90 8.14 5.36
N GLN A 9 -6.22 8.88 6.43
CA GLN A 9 -6.07 10.34 6.47
C GLN A 9 -4.61 10.77 6.29
N ALA A 10 -3.66 10.08 6.92
CA ALA A 10 -2.25 10.34 6.74
C ALA A 10 -1.79 10.12 5.30
N TYR A 11 -2.33 9.08 4.63
CA TYR A 11 -2.09 8.86 3.21
C TYR A 11 -2.64 10.01 2.36
N ILE A 12 -3.90 10.40 2.56
CA ILE A 12 -4.52 11.51 1.82
C ILE A 12 -3.75 12.83 2.04
N HIS A 13 -3.32 13.09 3.28
CA HIS A 13 -2.52 14.28 3.59
C HIS A 13 -1.21 14.32 2.79
N ARG A 14 -0.54 13.18 2.58
CA ARG A 14 0.68 13.11 1.76
C ARG A 14 0.46 13.36 0.27
N LEU A 15 -0.79 13.27 -0.22
CA LEU A 15 -1.13 13.63 -1.60
C LEU A 15 -1.21 15.15 -1.83
N ASN A 16 -1.24 15.93 -0.75
CA ASN A 16 -1.22 17.39 -0.84
C ASN A 16 0.23 17.90 -1.00
N ASP A 17 0.84 17.47 -2.08
CA ASP A 17 2.20 17.84 -2.49
C ASP A 17 2.17 18.78 -3.73
N GLU A 18 3.35 19.08 -4.27
CA GLU A 18 3.52 19.99 -5.41
C GLU A 18 3.27 19.33 -6.78
N ARG A 19 2.65 18.15 -6.83
CA ARG A 19 2.36 17.46 -8.10
C ARG A 19 1.51 18.32 -9.04
N ASN A 20 1.82 18.24 -10.32
CA ASN A 20 1.06 18.91 -11.37
C ASN A 20 0.02 17.94 -11.94
N VAL A 21 -1.24 18.13 -11.55
CA VAL A 21 -2.38 17.40 -12.12
C VAL A 21 -3.23 18.35 -12.92
N TRP A 22 -3.54 17.95 -14.15
CA TRP A 22 -4.36 18.74 -15.07
C TRP A 22 -5.61 17.95 -15.43
N MET A 23 -6.76 18.61 -15.38
CA MET A 23 -8.04 18.06 -15.78
C MET A 23 -8.81 19.12 -16.57
N ASP A 24 -9.31 18.75 -17.73
CA ASP A 24 -10.05 19.66 -18.63
C ASP A 24 -9.30 20.99 -18.91
N GLY A 25 -7.98 20.90 -19.10
CA GLY A 25 -7.11 22.05 -19.37
C GLY A 25 -6.84 22.96 -18.18
N LYS A 26 -7.23 22.57 -16.96
CA LYS A 26 -7.00 23.33 -15.72
C LYS A 26 -6.15 22.55 -14.75
N ARG A 27 -5.26 23.24 -14.05
CA ARG A 27 -4.51 22.64 -12.93
C ARG A 27 -5.46 22.44 -11.75
N VAL A 28 -5.46 21.23 -11.20
CA VAL A 28 -6.33 20.85 -10.07
C VAL A 28 -5.51 20.27 -8.93
N ARG A 29 -6.01 20.38 -7.71
CA ARG A 29 -5.50 19.64 -6.55
C ARG A 29 -6.32 18.37 -6.36
N VAL A 30 -5.61 17.23 -6.28
CA VAL A 30 -6.25 15.91 -6.14
C VAL A 30 -7.10 15.84 -4.87
N THR A 31 -6.61 16.40 -3.77
CA THR A 31 -7.31 16.38 -2.47
C THR A 31 -8.53 17.30 -2.39
N GLU A 32 -8.70 18.24 -3.33
CA GLU A 32 -9.77 19.23 -3.29
C GLU A 32 -10.80 19.04 -4.42
N HIS A 33 -10.39 18.44 -5.54
CA HIS A 33 -11.25 18.37 -6.72
C HIS A 33 -12.33 17.29 -6.58
N PRO A 34 -13.61 17.60 -6.86
CA PRO A 34 -14.75 16.70 -6.64
C PRO A 34 -14.61 15.34 -7.34
N ALA A 35 -14.02 15.30 -8.55
CA ALA A 35 -13.87 14.06 -9.31
C ALA A 35 -13.01 13.00 -8.61
N PHE A 36 -12.17 13.37 -7.63
CA PHE A 36 -11.31 12.44 -6.91
C PHE A 36 -11.90 12.02 -5.55
N GLN A 37 -12.91 12.71 -5.02
CA GLN A 37 -13.38 12.49 -3.64
C GLN A 37 -13.82 11.05 -3.37
N GLY A 38 -14.58 10.43 -4.26
CA GLY A 38 -15.02 9.04 -4.10
C GLY A 38 -13.86 8.06 -4.07
N THR A 39 -12.84 8.26 -4.93
CA THR A 39 -11.65 7.42 -4.95
C THR A 39 -10.80 7.63 -3.69
N LEU A 40 -10.62 8.86 -3.26
CA LEU A 40 -9.89 9.19 -2.04
C LEU A 40 -10.54 8.56 -0.81
N GLN A 41 -11.86 8.68 -0.67
CA GLN A 41 -12.61 8.04 0.42
C GLN A 41 -12.47 6.52 0.41
N THR A 42 -12.51 5.90 -0.77
CA THR A 42 -12.30 4.46 -0.90
C THR A 42 -10.90 4.05 -0.46
N ILE A 43 -9.87 4.79 -0.87
CA ILE A 43 -8.48 4.53 -0.49
C ILE A 43 -8.29 4.74 1.02
N GLU A 44 -8.82 5.82 1.58
CA GLU A 44 -8.81 6.08 3.04
C GLU A 44 -9.35 4.88 3.80
N ASN A 45 -10.57 4.43 3.46
CA ASN A 45 -11.21 3.29 4.08
C ASN A 45 -10.37 2.01 3.98
N LEU A 46 -9.72 1.75 2.84
CA LEU A 46 -8.88 0.56 2.66
C LEU A 46 -7.61 0.59 3.51
N PHE A 47 -7.00 1.76 3.67
CA PHE A 47 -5.83 1.91 4.55
C PHE A 47 -6.20 1.73 6.02
N ASP A 48 -7.35 2.25 6.43
CA ASP A 48 -7.82 2.19 7.81
C ASP A 48 -8.15 0.76 8.27
N LEU A 49 -8.41 -0.19 7.34
CA LEU A 49 -8.58 -1.62 7.68
C LEU A 49 -7.37 -2.22 8.42
N VAL A 50 -6.18 -1.65 8.26
CA VAL A 50 -4.96 -2.12 8.96
C VAL A 50 -5.01 -1.81 10.46
N ASP A 51 -5.66 -0.72 10.83
CA ASP A 51 -5.75 -0.27 12.22
C ASP A 51 -7.07 -0.69 12.90
N ASP A 52 -8.06 -1.14 12.12
CA ASP A 52 -9.33 -1.64 12.61
C ASP A 52 -9.15 -3.03 13.27
N PRO A 53 -9.49 -3.19 14.58
CA PRO A 53 -9.36 -4.45 15.30
C PRO A 53 -10.08 -5.64 14.63
N ASP A 54 -11.20 -5.40 13.96
CA ASP A 54 -12.03 -6.45 13.36
C ASP A 54 -11.43 -6.98 12.05
N THR A 55 -10.57 -6.22 11.39
CA THR A 55 -10.01 -6.57 10.06
C THR A 55 -8.50 -6.73 10.07
N ARG A 56 -7.81 -6.14 11.03
CA ARG A 56 -6.34 -6.10 11.11
C ARG A 56 -5.68 -7.47 10.93
N ASP A 57 -6.16 -8.46 11.65
CA ASP A 57 -5.56 -9.81 11.64
C ASP A 57 -5.69 -10.49 10.27
N THR A 58 -6.65 -10.04 9.44
CA THR A 58 -6.80 -10.51 8.07
C THR A 58 -5.93 -9.73 7.10
N VAL A 59 -5.91 -8.39 7.20
CA VAL A 59 -5.28 -7.54 6.18
C VAL A 59 -3.83 -7.21 6.47
N ALA A 60 -3.36 -7.39 7.72
CA ALA A 60 -2.04 -6.96 8.15
C ALA A 60 -1.28 -8.05 8.92
N TYR A 61 -0.01 -7.79 9.17
CA TYR A 61 0.85 -8.55 10.06
C TYR A 61 1.76 -7.59 10.82
N TRP A 62 2.18 -7.99 12.01
CA TRP A 62 3.19 -7.24 12.73
C TRP A 62 4.55 -7.36 12.04
N ASP A 63 5.20 -6.26 11.77
CA ASP A 63 6.53 -6.22 11.14
C ASP A 63 7.56 -5.67 12.13
N GLU A 64 8.48 -6.52 12.56
CA GLU A 64 9.51 -6.17 13.55
C GLU A 64 10.46 -5.07 13.05
N GLN A 65 10.67 -4.96 11.74
CA GLN A 65 11.56 -3.96 11.17
C GLN A 65 10.96 -2.55 11.19
N THR A 66 9.65 -2.43 10.96
CA THR A 66 8.95 -1.15 11.03
C THR A 66 8.40 -0.86 12.42
N GLY A 67 8.28 -1.88 13.29
CA GLY A 67 7.66 -1.78 14.61
C GLY A 67 6.17 -1.45 14.56
N SER A 68 5.48 -1.90 13.48
CA SER A 68 4.07 -1.57 13.24
C SER A 68 3.36 -2.66 12.44
N TYR A 69 2.03 -2.56 12.36
CA TYR A 69 1.24 -3.39 11.45
C TYR A 69 1.42 -2.93 10.01
N VAL A 70 1.71 -3.86 9.12
CA VAL A 70 1.93 -3.64 7.69
C VAL A 70 0.98 -4.52 6.91
N HIS A 71 0.45 -4.03 5.79
CA HIS A 71 -0.48 -4.79 4.96
C HIS A 71 0.14 -6.08 4.43
N GLN A 72 -0.66 -7.17 4.37
CA GLN A 72 -0.25 -8.50 3.90
C GLN A 72 0.36 -8.48 2.48
N ALA A 73 0.04 -7.49 1.66
CA ALA A 73 0.62 -7.34 0.32
C ALA A 73 2.15 -7.17 0.33
N PHE A 74 2.74 -6.68 1.44
CA PHE A 74 4.19 -6.57 1.60
C PHE A 74 4.86 -7.84 2.14
N ARG A 75 4.09 -8.83 2.56
CA ARG A 75 4.66 -10.09 3.05
C ARG A 75 5.35 -10.84 1.91
N VAL A 76 6.63 -11.13 2.08
CA VAL A 76 7.35 -12.08 1.20
C VAL A 76 6.88 -13.49 1.58
N PRO A 77 6.25 -14.23 0.66
CA PRO A 77 5.75 -15.56 0.99
C PRO A 77 6.90 -16.57 1.06
N HIS A 78 7.04 -17.24 2.18
CA HIS A 78 7.99 -18.34 2.41
C HIS A 78 7.29 -19.70 2.57
N ALA A 79 5.98 -19.70 2.83
CA ALA A 79 5.16 -20.88 3.02
C ALA A 79 3.78 -20.71 2.37
N SER A 80 3.07 -21.81 2.18
CA SER A 80 1.70 -21.79 1.64
C SER A 80 0.73 -20.96 2.49
N GLN A 81 0.95 -20.93 3.82
CA GLN A 81 0.17 -20.10 4.73
C GLN A 81 0.31 -18.60 4.41
N ASP A 82 1.51 -18.13 4.06
CA ASP A 82 1.71 -16.71 3.69
C ASP A 82 0.92 -16.35 2.43
N VAL A 83 0.88 -17.26 1.45
CA VAL A 83 0.07 -17.09 0.23
C VAL A 83 -1.41 -17.02 0.57
N SER A 84 -1.89 -17.90 1.45
CA SER A 84 -3.29 -17.92 1.90
C SER A 84 -3.66 -16.64 2.65
N SER A 85 -2.79 -16.15 3.52
CA SER A 85 -2.99 -14.88 4.25
C SER A 85 -3.07 -13.69 3.31
N ARG A 86 -2.19 -13.64 2.32
CA ARG A 86 -2.24 -12.60 1.26
C ARG A 86 -3.55 -12.66 0.46
N ALA A 87 -3.98 -13.87 0.08
CA ALA A 87 -5.22 -14.07 -0.66
C ALA A 87 -6.45 -13.62 0.16
N ALA A 88 -6.48 -13.90 1.46
CA ALA A 88 -7.55 -13.45 2.36
C ALA A 88 -7.61 -11.91 2.43
N ALA A 89 -6.46 -11.24 2.58
CA ALA A 89 -6.38 -9.79 2.58
C ALA A 89 -6.89 -9.17 1.27
N PHE A 90 -6.49 -9.72 0.13
CA PHE A 90 -6.94 -9.23 -1.18
C PHE A 90 -8.42 -9.46 -1.41
N ARG A 91 -8.96 -10.58 -0.93
CA ARG A 91 -10.40 -10.84 -0.96
C ARG A 91 -11.16 -9.80 -0.15
N LEU A 92 -10.73 -9.50 1.08
CA LEU A 92 -11.39 -8.48 1.90
C LEU A 92 -11.37 -7.10 1.23
N TRP A 93 -10.26 -6.71 0.60
CA TRP A 93 -10.18 -5.47 -0.19
C TRP A 93 -11.14 -5.48 -1.37
N SER A 94 -11.22 -6.59 -2.09
CA SER A 94 -12.16 -6.76 -3.20
C SER A 94 -13.61 -6.65 -2.72
N ASP A 95 -13.95 -7.31 -1.62
CA ASP A 95 -15.30 -7.28 -1.05
C ASP A 95 -15.69 -5.85 -0.61
N ARG A 96 -14.76 -5.11 0.01
CA ARG A 96 -14.97 -3.71 0.44
C ARG A 96 -15.10 -2.72 -0.71
N THR A 97 -14.71 -3.10 -1.90
CA THR A 97 -14.75 -2.26 -3.11
C THR A 97 -15.63 -2.83 -4.21
N TYR A 98 -16.44 -3.85 -3.90
CA TYR A 98 -17.31 -4.53 -4.88
C TYR A 98 -16.55 -5.04 -6.11
N GLY A 99 -15.29 -5.41 -5.95
CA GLY A 99 -14.41 -5.85 -7.03
C GLY A 99 -13.90 -4.75 -7.97
N VAL A 100 -14.33 -3.51 -7.78
CA VAL A 100 -13.99 -2.39 -8.69
C VAL A 100 -12.52 -2.01 -8.60
N MET A 101 -11.92 -2.16 -7.42
CA MET A 101 -10.55 -1.73 -7.14
C MET A 101 -9.52 -2.87 -7.31
N SER A 102 -9.69 -3.70 -8.34
CA SER A 102 -8.86 -4.88 -8.60
C SER A 102 -7.39 -4.59 -8.97
N ARG A 103 -7.01 -3.34 -9.16
CA ARG A 103 -5.66 -2.93 -9.54
C ARG A 103 -5.07 -1.85 -8.64
N LEU A 104 -5.56 -1.74 -7.42
CA LEU A 104 -5.00 -0.82 -6.44
C LEU A 104 -3.67 -1.31 -5.88
N SER A 105 -3.29 -0.71 -4.80
CA SER A 105 -2.01 -0.87 -4.11
C SER A 105 -1.55 -2.31 -3.89
N ASP A 106 -2.46 -3.30 -3.84
CA ASP A 106 -2.14 -4.72 -3.77
C ASP A 106 -1.32 -5.20 -4.97
N TYR A 107 -1.68 -4.79 -6.18
CA TYR A 107 -0.94 -5.14 -7.39
C TYR A 107 0.47 -4.54 -7.39
N ALA A 108 0.59 -3.26 -7.11
CA ALA A 108 1.87 -2.57 -7.07
C ALA A 108 2.79 -3.13 -5.96
N ARG A 109 2.22 -3.36 -4.77
CA ARG A 109 2.94 -3.95 -3.63
C ARG A 109 3.37 -5.38 -3.92
N SER A 110 2.49 -6.21 -4.50
CA SER A 110 2.82 -7.59 -4.87
C SER A 110 3.94 -7.67 -5.89
N ARG A 111 3.95 -6.76 -6.86
CA ARG A 111 5.01 -6.65 -7.85
C ARG A 111 6.35 -6.26 -7.22
N LEU A 112 6.32 -5.30 -6.32
CA LEU A 112 7.50 -4.87 -5.56
C LEU A 112 8.05 -6.02 -4.69
N VAL A 113 7.18 -6.79 -4.04
CA VAL A 113 7.56 -7.98 -3.27
C VAL A 113 8.21 -9.03 -4.17
N GLY A 114 7.68 -9.26 -5.38
CA GLY A 114 8.28 -10.16 -6.36
C GLY A 114 9.69 -9.71 -6.74
N TRP A 115 9.89 -8.45 -7.05
CA TRP A 115 11.22 -7.90 -7.34
C TRP A 115 12.17 -8.00 -6.14
N TYR A 116 11.68 -7.72 -4.94
CA TYR A 116 12.47 -7.85 -3.73
C TYR A 116 12.90 -9.30 -3.48
N ALA A 117 12.00 -10.26 -3.66
CA ALA A 117 12.29 -11.68 -3.48
C ALA A 117 13.34 -12.19 -4.48
N THR A 118 13.32 -11.69 -5.72
CA THR A 118 14.24 -12.11 -6.81
C THR A 118 15.38 -11.11 -7.07
N ARG A 119 15.60 -10.15 -6.17
CA ARG A 119 16.58 -9.05 -6.39
C ARG A 119 18.01 -9.52 -6.66
N GLN A 120 18.39 -10.69 -6.17
CA GLN A 120 19.71 -11.25 -6.42
C GLN A 120 19.91 -11.69 -7.89
N ASP A 121 18.84 -12.04 -8.58
CA ASP A 121 18.90 -12.30 -10.01
C ASP A 121 19.15 -11.01 -10.80
N MET A 122 18.58 -9.90 -10.36
CA MET A 122 18.83 -8.57 -10.94
C MET A 122 20.28 -8.10 -10.69
N ALA A 123 20.86 -8.49 -9.55
CA ALA A 123 22.26 -8.19 -9.23
C ALA A 123 23.27 -8.81 -10.21
N ARG A 124 22.88 -9.84 -10.96
CA ARG A 124 23.74 -10.43 -12.03
C ARG A 124 23.99 -9.45 -13.19
N HIS A 125 23.10 -8.49 -13.39
CA HIS A 125 23.25 -7.46 -14.42
C HIS A 125 24.01 -6.24 -13.88
N ASP A 126 23.63 -5.80 -12.68
CA ASP A 126 24.29 -4.73 -11.95
C ASP A 126 24.02 -4.91 -10.44
N PRO A 127 25.08 -5.09 -9.60
CA PRO A 127 24.93 -5.26 -8.15
C PRO A 127 24.07 -4.18 -7.48
N MET A 128 24.12 -2.94 -8.02
CA MET A 128 23.35 -1.81 -7.48
C MET A 128 21.83 -2.01 -7.60
N TYR A 129 21.34 -2.85 -8.51
CA TYR A 129 19.90 -3.11 -8.63
C TYR A 129 19.32 -3.80 -7.41
N ALA A 130 20.03 -4.77 -6.85
CA ALA A 130 19.56 -5.47 -5.64
C ALA A 130 19.40 -4.50 -4.46
N ASP A 131 20.37 -3.60 -4.26
CA ASP A 131 20.36 -2.62 -3.17
C ASP A 131 19.24 -1.58 -3.38
N LYS A 132 19.07 -1.07 -4.59
CA LYS A 132 17.98 -0.12 -4.90
C LYS A 132 16.60 -0.74 -4.71
N ILE A 133 16.39 -1.99 -5.15
CA ILE A 133 15.12 -2.70 -4.95
C ILE A 133 14.87 -2.92 -3.46
N ALA A 134 15.88 -3.33 -2.71
CA ALA A 134 15.76 -3.53 -1.26
C ALA A 134 15.43 -2.22 -0.54
N ALA A 135 16.14 -1.15 -0.83
CA ALA A 135 15.90 0.17 -0.24
C ALA A 135 14.48 0.67 -0.55
N TYR A 136 14.03 0.55 -1.79
CA TYR A 136 12.69 0.98 -2.19
C TYR A 136 11.59 0.13 -1.53
N TYR A 137 11.78 -1.18 -1.43
CA TYR A 137 10.85 -2.07 -0.72
C TYR A 137 10.71 -1.67 0.76
N GLN A 138 11.81 -1.43 1.45
CA GLN A 138 11.79 -1.02 2.85
C GLN A 138 11.14 0.35 3.04
N GLU A 139 11.44 1.29 2.17
CA GLU A 139 10.85 2.63 2.21
C GLU A 139 9.34 2.60 1.93
N ALA A 140 8.89 1.82 0.93
CA ALA A 140 7.49 1.66 0.62
C ALA A 140 6.73 1.01 1.79
N LYS A 141 7.30 -0.05 2.40
CA LYS A 141 6.76 -0.72 3.57
C LYS A 141 6.65 0.23 4.77
N ARG A 142 7.68 1.01 5.04
CA ARG A 142 7.71 1.98 6.13
C ARG A 142 6.69 3.11 5.96
N LYS A 143 6.46 3.57 4.74
CA LYS A 143 5.46 4.62 4.45
C LYS A 143 4.02 4.12 4.53
N ASP A 144 3.82 2.83 4.40
CA ASP A 144 2.52 2.17 4.51
C ASP A 144 2.22 1.72 5.96
N ALA A 145 3.22 1.75 6.80
CA ALA A 145 3.17 1.36 8.20
C ALA A 145 2.64 2.49 9.11
#